data_b0182c7ed3571d4c7b026ab06b6835ad
#
_entry.id   b0182c7ed3571d4c7b026ab06b6835ad
#
_cell.length_a   1.000
_cell.length_b   1.000
_cell.length_c   1.000
_cell.angle_alpha   90.00
_cell.angle_beta   90.00
_cell.angle_gamma   90.00
#
_symmetry.space_group_name_H-M   'P 1'
#
loop_
_entity.id
_entity.type
_entity.pdbx_description
1 polymer ?
#
loop_
_entity_poly.entity_id
_entity_poly.type
_entity_poly.pdbx_seq_one_letter_code
_entity_poly.pdbx_strand_id
1 'polypeptide(L)'
;MTTMRELHTLLQSLFPVGELTVQRPELAFVTVPKEHLRSTLVHLRVKEGFSHLVLLTAVDWLEEGLFQLTYLLSNRTRGVDLGLRVMLPRDAATMESIHDVWPTAATYQRELREMFGIDFPGSPRLHEEFILEGWKDIPPYRRDFDTLKYARESYSERPGRETHDPATHMKQQLYPNGR
;
A
#
# COMPACT_ATOMS: atom_id res chain seq x y z
N MET A 1 23.25 15.58 13.31
CA MET A 1 22.18 14.64 12.84
C MET A 1 21.92 14.93 11.38
N THR A 2 22.03 13.92 10.53
CA THR A 2 21.73 14.07 9.10
C THR A 2 20.25 14.41 8.93
N THR A 3 19.95 15.53 8.30
CA THR A 3 18.56 15.92 8.00
C THR A 3 17.97 15.04 6.90
N MET A 4 16.63 15.03 6.74
CA MET A 4 15.98 14.33 5.63
C MET A 4 16.47 14.84 4.25
N ARG A 5 16.83 16.11 4.14
CA ARG A 5 17.38 16.69 2.90
C ARG A 5 18.79 16.19 2.61
N GLU A 6 19.64 16.09 3.63
CA GLU A 6 21.01 15.53 3.46
C GLU A 6 20.94 14.04 3.09
N LEU A 7 20.03 13.28 3.72
CA LEU A 7 19.79 11.89 3.34
C LEU A 7 19.30 11.78 1.88
N HIS A 8 18.38 12.65 1.46
CA HIS A 8 17.92 12.67 0.07
C HIS A 8 19.05 12.99 -0.92
N THR A 9 19.88 13.99 -0.61
CA THR A 9 21.05 14.32 -1.44
C THR A 9 22.00 13.13 -1.54
N LEU A 10 22.25 12.42 -0.45
CA LEU A 10 23.04 11.20 -0.47
C LEU A 10 22.39 10.12 -1.35
N LEU A 11 21.09 9.88 -1.21
CA LEU A 11 20.40 8.90 -2.02
C LEU A 11 20.45 9.26 -3.52
N GLN A 12 20.29 10.53 -3.88
CA GLN A 12 20.40 10.99 -5.26
C GLN A 12 21.79 10.79 -5.85
N SER A 13 22.84 10.82 -5.03
CA SER A 13 24.20 10.54 -5.49
C SER A 13 24.47 9.06 -5.79
N LEU A 14 23.66 8.17 -5.20
CA LEU A 14 23.83 6.71 -5.29
C LEU A 14 22.82 6.02 -6.18
N PHE A 15 21.60 6.57 -6.24
CA PHE A 15 20.44 5.95 -6.90
C PHE A 15 19.63 7.01 -7.66
N PRO A 16 18.94 6.64 -8.73
CA PRO A 16 18.08 7.56 -9.49
C PRO A 16 16.74 7.79 -8.74
N VAL A 17 16.81 8.37 -7.55
CA VAL A 17 15.60 8.70 -6.77
C VAL A 17 15.02 10.03 -7.19
N GLY A 18 13.69 10.13 -7.18
CA GLY A 18 12.94 11.34 -7.49
C GLY A 18 13.01 12.41 -6.41
N GLU A 19 12.15 13.41 -6.52
CA GLU A 19 12.08 14.51 -5.56
C GLU A 19 11.59 14.06 -4.17
N LEU A 20 12.09 14.74 -3.13
CA LEU A 20 11.68 14.52 -1.75
C LEU A 20 10.40 15.30 -1.46
N THR A 21 9.33 14.60 -1.13
CA THR A 21 8.08 15.18 -0.65
C THR A 21 8.05 15.12 0.87
N VAL A 22 8.28 16.24 1.54
CA VAL A 22 8.24 16.33 3.00
C VAL A 22 6.80 16.60 3.44
N GLN A 23 6.21 15.66 4.19
CA GLN A 23 4.88 15.84 4.79
C GLN A 23 4.94 16.45 6.18
N ARG A 24 5.92 16.04 6.97
CA ARG A 24 6.20 16.52 8.33
C ARG A 24 7.71 16.52 8.54
N PRO A 25 8.24 17.23 9.55
CA PRO A 25 9.68 17.25 9.81
C PRO A 25 10.32 15.84 9.91
N GLU A 26 9.57 14.88 10.46
CA GLU A 26 9.99 13.50 10.67
C GLU A 26 9.53 12.52 9.60
N LEU A 27 8.71 12.94 8.61
CA LEU A 27 8.15 12.06 7.58
C LEU A 27 8.29 12.65 6.19
N ALA A 28 8.96 11.92 5.32
CA ALA A 28 9.08 12.27 3.90
C ALA A 28 8.88 11.06 2.99
N PHE A 29 8.61 11.35 1.72
CA PHE A 29 8.45 10.34 0.68
C PHE A 29 9.35 10.65 -0.51
N VAL A 30 9.79 9.59 -1.19
CA VAL A 30 10.59 9.66 -2.41
C VAL A 30 10.14 8.58 -3.38
N THR A 31 10.09 8.90 -4.67
CA THR A 31 9.81 7.90 -5.72
C THR A 31 11.11 7.26 -6.17
N VAL A 32 11.09 5.95 -6.38
CA VAL A 32 12.25 5.16 -6.80
C VAL A 32 11.84 4.32 -8.00
N PRO A 33 12.65 4.27 -9.09
CA PRO A 33 12.41 3.33 -10.17
C PRO A 33 12.43 1.88 -9.69
N LYS A 34 11.60 1.03 -10.28
CA LYS A 34 11.44 -0.39 -9.90
C LYS A 34 12.76 -1.13 -9.78
N GLU A 35 13.65 -0.92 -10.75
CA GLU A 35 14.95 -1.59 -10.87
C GLU A 35 15.92 -1.23 -9.75
N HIS A 36 15.75 -0.07 -9.14
CA HIS A 36 16.63 0.44 -8.08
C HIS A 36 16.02 0.33 -6.68
N LEU A 37 14.76 -0.08 -6.56
CA LEU A 37 14.06 -0.11 -5.27
C LEU A 37 14.77 -1.02 -4.25
N ARG A 38 15.06 -2.26 -4.63
CA ARG A 38 15.71 -3.21 -3.71
C ARG A 38 17.06 -2.73 -3.22
N SER A 39 17.91 -2.25 -4.12
CA SER A 39 19.25 -1.73 -3.76
C SER A 39 19.15 -0.52 -2.83
N THR A 40 18.20 0.39 -3.09
CA THR A 40 17.93 1.54 -2.22
C THR A 40 17.44 1.11 -0.83
N LEU A 41 16.53 0.14 -0.75
CA LEU A 41 16.01 -0.41 0.50
C LEU A 41 17.13 -1.08 1.32
N VAL A 42 17.98 -1.89 0.70
CA VAL A 42 19.13 -2.53 1.34
C VAL A 42 20.11 -1.48 1.88
N HIS A 43 20.42 -0.45 1.08
CA HIS A 43 21.29 0.65 1.52
C HIS A 43 20.72 1.35 2.76
N LEU A 44 19.44 1.73 2.72
CA LEU A 44 18.77 2.39 3.85
C LEU A 44 18.81 1.55 5.13
N ARG A 45 18.62 0.23 5.02
CA ARG A 45 18.70 -0.67 6.17
C ARG A 45 20.11 -0.76 6.72
N VAL A 46 21.09 -1.06 5.85
CA VAL A 46 22.45 -1.45 6.26
C VAL A 46 23.31 -0.23 6.60
N LYS A 47 23.17 0.86 5.86
CA LYS A 47 24.04 2.05 5.98
C LYS A 47 23.38 3.18 6.75
N GLU A 48 22.08 3.40 6.54
CA GLU A 48 21.38 4.56 7.10
C GLU A 48 20.58 4.25 8.36
N GLY A 49 20.51 2.96 8.78
CA GLY A 49 19.91 2.54 10.03
C GLY A 49 18.37 2.51 10.03
N PHE A 50 17.72 2.43 8.86
CA PHE A 50 16.29 2.18 8.76
C PHE A 50 16.00 0.71 9.04
N SER A 51 16.02 0.33 10.31
CA SER A 51 15.92 -1.07 10.73
C SER A 51 14.49 -1.64 10.70
N HIS A 52 13.48 -0.78 10.65
CA HIS A 52 12.09 -1.20 10.78
C HIS A 52 11.28 -0.89 9.51
N LEU A 53 10.69 -1.94 8.92
CA LEU A 53 9.64 -1.81 7.91
C LEU A 53 8.31 -1.63 8.65
N VAL A 54 7.80 -0.39 8.65
CA VAL A 54 6.55 -0.04 9.33
C VAL A 54 5.35 -0.59 8.57
N LEU A 55 5.37 -0.42 7.24
CA LEU A 55 4.25 -0.73 6.37
C LEU A 55 4.75 -0.99 4.95
N LEU A 56 4.14 -1.95 4.28
CA LEU A 56 4.15 -2.10 2.83
C LEU A 56 2.69 -2.13 2.36
N THR A 57 2.31 -1.16 1.53
CA THR A 57 0.94 -1.03 1.04
C THR A 57 0.88 -0.62 -0.42
N ALA A 58 -0.30 -0.70 -1.02
CA ALA A 58 -0.54 -0.30 -2.40
C ALA A 58 -1.71 0.68 -2.51
N VAL A 59 -1.64 1.52 -3.54
CA VAL A 59 -2.75 2.35 -4.01
C VAL A 59 -3.02 1.98 -5.47
N ASP A 60 -4.29 1.77 -5.80
CA ASP A 60 -4.74 1.50 -7.17
C ASP A 60 -5.08 2.81 -7.88
N TRP A 61 -4.24 3.20 -8.86
CA TRP A 61 -4.45 4.32 -9.78
C TRP A 61 -5.07 3.77 -11.05
N LEU A 62 -6.38 3.46 -10.99
CA LEU A 62 -7.10 2.81 -12.07
C LEU A 62 -7.03 3.60 -13.38
N GLU A 63 -7.19 4.92 -13.31
CA GLU A 63 -7.21 5.82 -14.46
C GLU A 63 -5.86 5.88 -15.17
N GLU A 64 -4.77 5.72 -14.43
CA GLU A 64 -3.40 5.70 -14.95
C GLU A 64 -2.93 4.29 -15.33
N GLY A 65 -3.70 3.25 -14.99
CA GLY A 65 -3.33 1.86 -15.20
C GLY A 65 -2.13 1.42 -14.34
N LEU A 66 -1.97 2.00 -13.16
CA LEU A 66 -0.81 1.78 -12.29
C LEU A 66 -1.22 1.38 -10.87
N PHE A 67 -0.39 0.56 -10.23
CA PHE A 67 -0.32 0.45 -8.77
C PHE A 67 0.86 1.25 -8.23
N GLN A 68 0.66 1.99 -7.15
CA GLN A 68 1.74 2.60 -6.39
C GLN A 68 1.99 1.77 -5.14
N LEU A 69 3.15 1.08 -5.07
CA LEU A 69 3.61 0.50 -3.82
C LEU A 69 4.29 1.56 -2.96
N THR A 70 4.07 1.50 -1.65
CA THR A 70 4.74 2.34 -0.67
C THR A 70 5.38 1.48 0.42
N TYR A 71 6.69 1.62 0.56
CA TYR A 71 7.51 1.00 1.61
C TYR A 71 7.82 2.07 2.65
N LEU A 72 7.15 2.03 3.79
CA LEU A 72 7.40 2.97 4.89
C LEU A 72 8.43 2.37 5.84
N LEU A 73 9.56 3.04 5.94
CA LEU A 73 10.68 2.64 6.79
C LEU A 73 10.85 3.60 7.96
N SER A 74 11.24 3.09 9.12
CA SER A 74 11.55 3.89 10.30
C SER A 74 12.99 3.73 10.76
N ASN A 75 13.62 4.87 11.03
CA ASN A 75 14.87 4.95 11.79
C ASN A 75 14.54 5.48 13.19
N ARG A 76 14.36 4.57 14.13
CA ARG A 76 13.99 4.90 15.52
C ARG A 76 15.06 5.70 16.25
N THR A 77 16.33 5.52 15.92
CA THR A 77 17.45 6.24 16.53
C THR A 77 17.46 7.72 16.15
N ARG A 78 17.11 8.01 14.88
CA ARG A 78 17.01 9.38 14.36
C ARG A 78 15.60 9.98 14.57
N GLY A 79 14.58 9.16 14.89
CA GLY A 79 13.19 9.60 15.03
C GLY A 79 12.58 10.05 13.70
N VAL A 80 12.94 9.40 12.58
CA VAL A 80 12.46 9.77 11.24
C VAL A 80 11.94 8.57 10.47
N ASP A 81 10.93 8.83 9.64
CA ASP A 81 10.31 7.87 8.74
C ASP A 81 10.47 8.29 7.28
N LEU A 82 10.79 7.34 6.41
CA LEU A 82 10.93 7.54 4.98
C LEU A 82 10.07 6.55 4.21
N GLY A 83 9.17 7.06 3.39
CA GLY A 83 8.39 6.28 2.45
C GLY A 83 9.04 6.23 1.06
N LEU A 84 9.33 5.02 0.56
CA LEU A 84 9.74 4.82 -0.83
C LEU A 84 8.53 4.40 -1.64
N ARG A 85 8.26 5.12 -2.74
CA ARG A 85 7.17 4.84 -3.68
C ARG A 85 7.71 4.28 -4.97
N VAL A 86 7.08 3.23 -5.47
CA VAL A 86 7.37 2.66 -6.79
C VAL A 86 6.07 2.46 -7.56
N MET A 87 6.09 2.80 -8.85
CA MET A 87 4.95 2.61 -9.74
C MET A 87 5.10 1.31 -10.52
N LEU A 88 4.04 0.51 -10.56
CA LEU A 88 3.99 -0.76 -11.30
C LEU A 88 2.84 -0.74 -12.29
N PRO A 89 3.02 -1.23 -13.53
CA PRO A 89 1.91 -1.44 -14.45
C PRO A 89 0.89 -2.40 -13.84
N ARG A 90 -0.40 -2.05 -13.96
CA ARG A 90 -1.51 -2.78 -13.33
C ARG A 90 -1.74 -4.18 -13.93
N ASP A 91 -1.46 -4.33 -15.21
CA ASP A 91 -1.58 -5.57 -16.00
C ASP A 91 -0.42 -6.55 -15.79
N ALA A 92 0.72 -6.06 -15.31
CA ALA A 92 1.93 -6.86 -15.07
C ALA A 92 2.58 -6.50 -13.72
N ALA A 93 1.74 -6.34 -12.69
CA ALA A 93 2.19 -5.90 -11.38
C ALA A 93 3.02 -6.97 -10.68
N THR A 94 4.32 -6.78 -10.72
CA THR A 94 5.28 -7.67 -10.03
C THR A 94 6.41 -6.84 -9.44
N MET A 95 6.88 -7.22 -8.25
CA MET A 95 8.00 -6.59 -7.55
C MET A 95 8.84 -7.65 -6.84
N GLU A 96 10.16 -7.52 -6.89
CA GLU A 96 11.06 -8.42 -6.20
C GLU A 96 10.79 -8.43 -4.68
N SER A 97 10.81 -9.62 -4.08
CA SER A 97 10.61 -9.76 -2.64
C SER A 97 11.77 -9.17 -1.85
N ILE A 98 11.45 -8.62 -0.68
CA ILE A 98 12.42 -8.10 0.29
C ILE A 98 12.29 -8.79 1.66
N HIS A 99 11.73 -10.00 1.70
CA HIS A 99 11.56 -10.75 2.95
C HIS A 99 12.88 -11.13 3.63
N ASP A 100 13.94 -11.27 2.86
CA ASP A 100 15.32 -11.49 3.34
C ASP A 100 15.93 -10.25 4.00
N VAL A 101 15.45 -9.06 3.62
CA VAL A 101 15.84 -7.78 4.24
C VAL A 101 15.01 -7.52 5.48
N TRP A 102 13.68 -7.65 5.37
CA TRP A 102 12.74 -7.57 6.50
C TRP A 102 11.77 -8.75 6.46
N PRO A 103 11.89 -9.73 7.36
CA PRO A 103 11.02 -10.92 7.38
C PRO A 103 9.52 -10.59 7.41
N THR A 104 9.14 -9.47 8.05
CA THR A 104 7.74 -8.99 8.09
C THR A 104 7.18 -8.66 6.71
N ALA A 105 8.02 -8.38 5.72
CA ALA A 105 7.58 -8.11 4.35
C ALA A 105 6.83 -9.28 3.74
N ALA A 106 7.14 -10.54 4.11
CA ALA A 106 6.45 -11.71 3.59
C ALA A 106 4.93 -11.68 3.85
N THR A 107 4.51 -11.20 5.04
CA THR A 107 3.09 -11.05 5.39
C THR A 107 2.41 -9.97 4.55
N TYR A 108 3.03 -8.78 4.45
CA TYR A 108 2.50 -7.70 3.61
C TYR A 108 2.43 -8.10 2.13
N GLN A 109 3.45 -8.80 1.61
CA GLN A 109 3.48 -9.24 0.22
C GLN A 109 2.38 -10.26 -0.08
N ARG A 110 2.09 -11.18 0.83
CA ARG A 110 0.98 -12.12 0.70
C ARG A 110 -0.36 -11.39 0.72
N GLU A 111 -0.55 -10.42 1.62
CA GLU A 111 -1.74 -9.55 1.65
C GLU A 111 -1.92 -8.79 0.33
N LEU A 112 -0.86 -8.13 -0.18
CA LEU A 112 -0.93 -7.37 -1.42
C LEU A 112 -1.21 -8.24 -2.64
N ARG A 113 -0.73 -9.49 -2.63
CA ARG A 113 -1.07 -10.44 -3.67
C ARG A 113 -2.56 -10.79 -3.65
N GLU A 114 -3.11 -11.10 -2.48
CA GLU A 114 -4.51 -11.46 -2.35
C GLU A 114 -5.44 -10.27 -2.63
N MET A 115 -5.11 -9.10 -2.10
CA MET A 115 -6.00 -7.93 -2.13
C MET A 115 -5.90 -7.12 -3.43
N PHE A 116 -4.75 -7.12 -4.12
CA PHE A 116 -4.52 -6.33 -5.34
C PHE A 116 -4.10 -7.17 -6.55
N GLY A 117 -3.64 -8.39 -6.34
CA GLY A 117 -3.07 -9.24 -7.39
C GLY A 117 -1.63 -8.88 -7.76
N ILE A 118 -0.88 -8.21 -6.88
CA ILE A 118 0.52 -7.85 -7.11
C ILE A 118 1.40 -9.04 -6.77
N ASP A 119 2.26 -9.47 -7.69
CA ASP A 119 3.13 -10.61 -7.50
C ASP A 119 4.48 -10.23 -6.88
N PHE A 120 5.02 -11.10 -6.00
CA PHE A 120 6.30 -10.91 -5.32
C PHE A 120 7.17 -12.17 -5.42
N PRO A 121 7.81 -12.42 -6.58
CA PRO A 121 8.66 -13.59 -6.75
C PRO A 121 9.71 -13.72 -5.66
N GLY A 122 9.86 -14.93 -5.13
CA GLY A 122 10.78 -15.23 -4.04
C GLY A 122 10.23 -15.00 -2.62
N SER A 123 9.01 -14.46 -2.48
CA SER A 123 8.37 -14.34 -1.17
C SER A 123 7.90 -15.72 -0.67
N PRO A 124 8.20 -16.10 0.59
CA PRO A 124 7.76 -17.38 1.12
C PRO A 124 6.24 -17.42 1.30
N ARG A 125 5.63 -18.55 0.97
CA ARG A 125 4.19 -18.83 1.11
C ARG A 125 3.29 -17.78 0.42
N LEU A 126 3.78 -17.16 -0.65
CA LEU A 126 3.09 -16.07 -1.37
C LEU A 126 1.70 -16.47 -1.87
N HIS A 127 1.53 -17.73 -2.25
CA HIS A 127 0.29 -18.28 -2.82
C HIS A 127 -0.65 -18.90 -1.78
N GLU A 128 -0.26 -18.91 -0.51
CA GLU A 128 -1.16 -19.31 0.56
C GLU A 128 -2.18 -18.20 0.82
N GLU A 129 -3.43 -18.57 1.00
CA GLU A 129 -4.52 -17.66 1.33
C GLU A 129 -4.20 -16.87 2.60
N PHE A 130 -4.50 -15.57 2.59
CA PHE A 130 -4.25 -14.67 3.71
C PHE A 130 -5.50 -14.52 4.58
N ILE A 131 -6.60 -14.08 3.97
CA ILE A 131 -7.90 -13.86 4.64
C ILE A 131 -9.05 -14.43 3.80
N LEU A 132 -8.91 -14.46 2.48
CA LEU A 132 -9.98 -14.74 1.54
C LEU A 132 -9.94 -16.19 1.04
N GLU A 133 -10.30 -17.15 1.91
CA GLU A 133 -10.36 -18.55 1.53
C GLU A 133 -11.31 -18.79 0.36
N GLY A 134 -10.77 -19.42 -0.70
CA GLY A 134 -11.55 -19.78 -1.89
C GLY A 134 -11.99 -18.60 -2.76
N TRP A 135 -11.40 -17.41 -2.60
CA TRP A 135 -11.70 -16.26 -3.45
C TRP A 135 -11.34 -16.50 -4.91
N LYS A 136 -12.30 -16.25 -5.81
CA LYS A 136 -12.14 -16.50 -7.25
C LYS A 136 -12.45 -15.29 -8.14
N ASP A 137 -12.87 -14.20 -7.53
CA ASP A 137 -13.16 -12.95 -8.21
C ASP A 137 -11.92 -12.07 -8.32
N ILE A 138 -12.04 -10.89 -8.95
CA ILE A 138 -10.96 -9.92 -8.97
C ILE A 138 -10.58 -9.53 -7.54
N PRO A 139 -9.30 -9.22 -7.27
CA PRO A 139 -8.86 -8.85 -5.93
C PRO A 139 -9.67 -7.68 -5.36
N PRO A 140 -10.18 -7.78 -4.11
CA PRO A 140 -11.24 -6.91 -3.60
C PRO A 140 -10.81 -5.47 -3.29
N TYR A 141 -9.52 -5.17 -3.23
CA TYR A 141 -9.02 -3.80 -3.04
C TYR A 141 -8.73 -3.08 -4.36
N ARG A 142 -8.92 -3.77 -5.48
CA ARG A 142 -8.87 -3.11 -6.79
C ARG A 142 -10.10 -2.23 -6.97
N ARG A 143 -9.91 -1.04 -7.53
CA ARG A 143 -10.98 -0.06 -7.72
C ARG A 143 -12.03 -0.47 -8.75
N ASP A 144 -11.73 -1.47 -9.59
CA ASP A 144 -12.68 -2.08 -10.53
C ASP A 144 -13.50 -3.24 -9.92
N PHE A 145 -13.32 -3.55 -8.64
CA PHE A 145 -14.17 -4.50 -7.91
C PHE A 145 -15.47 -3.83 -7.45
N ASP A 146 -16.61 -4.36 -7.91
CA ASP A 146 -17.94 -3.86 -7.53
C ASP A 146 -18.41 -4.52 -6.23
N THR A 147 -18.11 -3.88 -5.10
CA THR A 147 -18.50 -4.34 -3.77
C THR A 147 -20.00 -4.43 -3.57
N LEU A 148 -20.78 -3.55 -4.21
CA LEU A 148 -22.24 -3.54 -4.08
C LEU A 148 -22.88 -4.71 -4.81
N LYS A 149 -22.41 -4.98 -6.04
CA LYS A 149 -22.82 -6.15 -6.82
C LYS A 149 -22.51 -7.43 -6.06
N TYR A 150 -21.25 -7.59 -5.61
CA TYR A 150 -20.83 -8.75 -4.86
C TYR A 150 -21.66 -8.96 -3.59
N ALA A 151 -21.93 -7.89 -2.83
CA ALA A 151 -22.73 -7.99 -1.60
C ALA A 151 -24.18 -8.44 -1.88
N ARG A 152 -24.78 -7.98 -2.97
CA ARG A 152 -26.14 -8.38 -3.39
C ARG A 152 -26.21 -9.84 -3.84
N GLU A 153 -25.17 -10.34 -4.49
CA GLU A 153 -25.10 -11.72 -4.99
C GLU A 153 -24.74 -12.72 -3.89
N SER A 154 -23.94 -12.30 -2.91
CA SER A 154 -23.39 -13.19 -1.86
C SER A 154 -24.18 -13.21 -0.56
N TYR A 155 -24.89 -12.14 -0.25
CA TYR A 155 -25.60 -12.01 1.04
C TYR A 155 -27.09 -11.73 0.84
N SER A 156 -27.93 -12.42 1.62
CA SER A 156 -29.35 -12.12 1.69
C SER A 156 -29.59 -10.73 2.28
N GLU A 157 -30.64 -10.04 1.82
CA GLU A 157 -31.07 -8.78 2.43
C GLU A 157 -31.47 -9.00 3.90
N ARG A 158 -31.00 -8.11 4.79
CA ARG A 158 -31.37 -8.17 6.20
C ARG A 158 -32.81 -7.71 6.37
N PRO A 159 -33.72 -8.53 6.92
CA PRO A 159 -35.07 -8.09 7.21
C PRO A 159 -35.07 -6.87 8.14
N GLY A 160 -35.95 -5.90 7.89
CA GLY A 160 -36.14 -4.72 8.74
C GLY A 160 -35.33 -3.47 8.40
N ARG A 161 -34.53 -3.49 7.33
CA ARG A 161 -33.97 -2.25 6.77
C ARG A 161 -34.82 -1.76 5.60
N GLU A 162 -35.64 -0.74 5.87
CA GLU A 162 -36.52 -0.14 4.84
C GLU A 162 -35.77 0.83 3.91
N THR A 163 -34.62 1.37 4.34
CA THR A 163 -33.78 2.23 3.49
C THR A 163 -32.31 1.87 3.65
N HIS A 164 -31.56 1.88 2.52
CA HIS A 164 -30.14 1.64 2.47
C HIS A 164 -29.34 2.93 2.23
N ASP A 165 -30.01 4.06 2.08
CA ASP A 165 -29.39 5.36 1.85
C ASP A 165 -29.17 6.09 3.19
N PRO A 166 -27.90 6.22 3.66
CA PRO A 166 -27.59 6.93 4.90
C PRO A 166 -28.03 8.40 4.85
N ALA A 167 -28.00 9.04 3.68
CA ALA A 167 -28.41 10.45 3.53
C ALA A 167 -29.91 10.62 3.78
N THR A 168 -30.73 9.69 3.29
CA THR A 168 -32.19 9.69 3.54
C THR A 168 -32.47 9.46 5.01
N HIS A 169 -31.80 8.50 5.65
CA HIS A 169 -31.96 8.23 7.07
C HIS A 169 -31.54 9.43 7.95
N MET A 170 -30.39 10.03 7.66
CA MET A 170 -29.90 11.25 8.33
C MET A 170 -30.87 12.42 8.15
N LYS A 171 -31.38 12.61 6.95
CA LYS A 171 -32.35 13.66 6.63
C LYS A 171 -33.65 13.50 7.45
N GLN A 172 -34.17 12.29 7.57
CA GLN A 172 -35.34 11.99 8.38
C GLN A 172 -35.10 12.25 9.88
N GLN A 173 -33.91 11.92 10.41
CA GLN A 173 -33.56 12.20 11.81
C GLN A 173 -33.36 13.69 12.08
N LEU A 174 -32.70 14.42 11.20
CA LEU A 174 -32.38 15.84 11.39
C LEU A 174 -33.59 16.76 11.07
N TYR A 175 -34.48 16.32 10.18
CA TYR A 175 -35.62 17.12 9.72
C TYR A 175 -36.92 16.27 9.73
N PRO A 176 -37.39 15.82 10.91
CA PRO A 176 -38.56 14.93 10.98
C PRO A 176 -39.85 15.53 10.43
N ASN A 177 -39.91 16.86 10.28
CA ASN A 177 -41.08 17.60 9.77
C ASN A 177 -40.89 18.16 8.36
N GLY A 178 -39.93 17.65 7.61
CA GLY A 178 -39.72 17.97 6.20
C GLY A 178 -39.38 19.44 5.93
N ARG A 179 -38.12 19.79 5.95
CA ARG A 179 -37.60 20.99 5.32
C ARG A 179 -36.76 20.64 4.10
#